data_21aa747efd7ed36b8790af04eaec7ba9
#
_entry.id   21aa747efd7ed36b8790af04eaec7ba9
#
_cell.length_a   1.000
_cell.length_b   1.000
_cell.length_c   1.000
_cell.angle_alpha   90.00
_cell.angle_beta   90.00
_cell.angle_gamma   90.00
#
_symmetry.space_group_name_H-M   'P 1'
#
loop_
_entity.id
_entity.type
_entity.pdbx_description
1 polymer ?
#
loop_
_entity_poly.entity_id
_entity_poly.type
_entity_poly.pdbx_seq_one_letter_code
_entity_poly.pdbx_strand_id
1 'polypeptide(L)'
;MLAVAKGGTSVYGADKTTDLLFLPVVAMQHGLGKFTYTDLNKALAGKQVSLQLALDDYQRSLSGNTTPKDLKTYMEMLYMTFTGLNVTADEFAALQSLYAGVLKNQELDPNFVFQKKLQEFLYASPAKHIFEVSDIEKANRDTILGIIREQLANAADFTFVFSGNFDEAELKSLAEQYIASLPAVKGKKPEVKYNSALEIKAGNESKEFTMKMEVPQGSAAVIVSGKMPYSFKNRLLTSMSRQIISTRLISEVREKEGAVYSIQLLGSQDRMAEVSVVYQTAFPMKPEKKDRALEIIRNEFEKLAKETPVEELNKVKEFMVKQYAENEHTNSYWCSMMSGNELKPSEVCVQAEQTIQTITPEEISKFVSEVMRQNNYRVLVLMPE
;
A
#
# COMPACT_ATOMS: atom_id res chain seq x y z
N MET A 1 3.86 -15.77 -7.70
CA MET A 1 5.10 -15.11 -8.17
C MET A 1 5.07 -13.65 -7.80
N LEU A 2 6.22 -13.11 -7.47
CA LEU A 2 6.44 -11.67 -7.30
C LEU A 2 7.76 -11.30 -7.99
N ALA A 3 7.74 -10.32 -8.88
CA ALA A 3 8.94 -9.70 -9.42
C ALA A 3 9.00 -8.25 -8.92
N VAL A 4 10.14 -7.83 -8.36
CA VAL A 4 10.28 -6.48 -7.85
C VAL A 4 11.57 -5.82 -8.33
N ALA A 5 11.51 -4.51 -8.53
CA ALA A 5 12.66 -3.67 -8.83
C ALA A 5 12.49 -2.29 -8.18
N LYS A 6 13.61 -1.61 -7.91
CA LYS A 6 13.61 -0.20 -7.52
C LYS A 6 13.18 0.65 -8.71
N GLY A 7 12.47 1.74 -8.45
CA GLY A 7 11.89 2.62 -9.48
C GLY A 7 10.62 3.26 -8.95
N GLY A 8 9.53 3.17 -9.71
CA GLY A 8 8.23 3.67 -9.31
C GLY A 8 7.97 5.11 -9.72
N THR A 9 6.96 5.73 -9.12
CA THR A 9 6.47 7.03 -9.54
C THR A 9 7.34 8.20 -9.11
N SER A 10 8.14 8.04 -8.04
CA SER A 10 9.01 9.10 -7.49
C SER A 10 10.16 9.53 -8.42
N VAL A 11 10.45 8.76 -9.47
CA VAL A 11 11.47 9.12 -10.46
C VAL A 11 10.99 10.17 -11.47
N TYR A 12 9.68 10.45 -11.48
CA TYR A 12 9.07 11.40 -12.41
C TYR A 12 8.79 12.75 -11.73
N GLY A 13 8.82 13.81 -12.53
CA GLY A 13 8.52 15.17 -12.09
C GLY A 13 7.02 15.47 -12.01
N ALA A 14 6.69 16.64 -11.49
CA ALA A 14 5.32 17.10 -11.33
C ALA A 14 4.55 17.26 -12.66
N ASP A 15 5.26 17.40 -13.77
CA ASP A 15 4.70 17.46 -15.12
C ASP A 15 4.01 16.16 -15.56
N LYS A 16 4.30 15.04 -14.86
CA LYS A 16 3.69 13.73 -15.11
C LYS A 16 2.57 13.37 -14.13
N THR A 17 2.24 14.24 -13.18
CA THR A 17 1.30 13.94 -12.09
C THR A 17 -0.03 13.37 -12.61
N THR A 18 -0.66 14.00 -13.57
CA THR A 18 -1.95 13.58 -14.13
C THR A 18 -1.88 12.18 -14.77
N ASP A 19 -0.82 11.92 -15.53
CA ASP A 19 -0.60 10.62 -16.15
C ASP A 19 -0.32 9.54 -15.09
N LEU A 20 0.46 9.86 -14.05
CA LEU A 20 0.77 8.94 -12.95
C LEU A 20 -0.47 8.60 -12.10
N LEU A 21 -1.38 9.55 -11.90
CA LEU A 21 -2.63 9.30 -11.19
C LEU A 21 -3.56 8.34 -11.94
N PHE A 22 -3.59 8.39 -13.28
CA PHE A 22 -4.42 7.50 -14.09
C PHE A 22 -3.71 6.20 -14.52
N LEU A 23 -2.39 6.15 -14.40
CA LEU A 23 -1.57 4.98 -14.76
C LEU A 23 -2.04 3.66 -14.09
N PRO A 24 -2.41 3.60 -12.81
CA PRO A 24 -2.89 2.36 -12.19
C PRO A 24 -4.11 1.76 -12.91
N VAL A 25 -5.02 2.60 -13.41
CA VAL A 25 -6.19 2.16 -14.19
C VAL A 25 -5.74 1.47 -15.47
N VAL A 26 -4.81 2.08 -16.19
CA VAL A 26 -4.24 1.53 -17.43
C VAL A 26 -3.45 0.25 -17.16
N ALA A 27 -2.67 0.22 -16.06
CA ALA A 27 -1.90 -0.96 -15.67
C ALA A 27 -2.78 -2.14 -15.24
N MET A 28 -4.00 -1.90 -14.79
CA MET A 28 -4.95 -2.97 -14.46
C MET A 28 -5.74 -3.49 -15.67
N GLN A 29 -5.91 -2.69 -16.71
CA GLN A 29 -6.78 -2.99 -17.86
C GLN A 29 -6.02 -2.81 -19.17
N HIS A 30 -4.93 -3.55 -19.32
CA HIS A 30 -4.11 -3.55 -20.53
C HIS A 30 -4.26 -4.86 -21.32
N GLY A 31 -4.09 -4.76 -22.62
CA GLY A 31 -3.92 -5.89 -23.51
C GLY A 31 -2.44 -6.30 -23.65
N LEU A 32 -2.21 -7.41 -24.34
CA LEU A 32 -0.87 -7.94 -24.59
C LEU A 32 -0.72 -8.27 -26.08
N GLY A 33 0.30 -7.71 -26.73
CA GLY A 33 0.56 -7.89 -28.16
C GLY A 33 -0.59 -7.40 -29.02
N LYS A 34 -1.27 -8.32 -29.71
CA LYS A 34 -2.45 -8.02 -30.56
C LYS A 34 -3.78 -8.14 -29.80
N PHE A 35 -3.76 -8.70 -28.60
CA PHE A 35 -4.97 -8.85 -27.80
C PHE A 35 -5.31 -7.55 -27.12
N THR A 36 -6.54 -7.09 -27.27
CA THR A 36 -7.15 -6.10 -26.38
C THR A 36 -7.33 -6.69 -24.99
N TYR A 37 -7.60 -5.88 -23.98
CA TYR A 37 -7.92 -6.38 -22.62
C TYR A 37 -9.08 -7.39 -22.64
N THR A 38 -10.13 -7.08 -23.41
CA THR A 38 -11.30 -7.95 -23.57
C THR A 38 -10.97 -9.26 -24.25
N ASP A 39 -10.19 -9.23 -25.32
CA ASP A 39 -9.82 -10.43 -26.07
C ASP A 39 -8.81 -11.29 -25.32
N LEU A 40 -7.93 -10.66 -24.54
CA LEU A 40 -7.02 -11.37 -23.63
C LEU A 40 -7.81 -12.17 -22.60
N ASN A 41 -8.81 -11.55 -21.96
CA ASN A 41 -9.68 -12.24 -21.00
C ASN A 41 -10.45 -13.41 -21.62
N LYS A 42 -10.93 -13.26 -22.88
CA LYS A 42 -11.55 -14.36 -23.62
C LYS A 42 -10.56 -15.49 -23.92
N ALA A 43 -9.34 -15.15 -24.35
CA ALA A 43 -8.29 -16.12 -24.66
C ALA A 43 -7.82 -16.89 -23.40
N LEU A 44 -7.89 -16.26 -22.24
CA LEU A 44 -7.55 -16.86 -20.96
C LEU A 44 -8.73 -17.59 -20.26
N ALA A 45 -9.90 -17.61 -20.90
CA ALA A 45 -11.06 -18.29 -20.32
C ALA A 45 -10.75 -19.77 -20.04
N GLY A 46 -11.03 -20.22 -18.82
CA GLY A 46 -10.74 -21.59 -18.35
C GLY A 46 -9.30 -21.82 -17.88
N LYS A 47 -8.44 -20.81 -17.92
CA LYS A 47 -7.10 -20.83 -17.34
C LYS A 47 -7.09 -20.15 -15.98
N GLN A 48 -6.24 -20.66 -15.08
CA GLN A 48 -6.05 -20.06 -13.76
C GLN A 48 -4.74 -19.27 -13.75
N VAL A 49 -4.77 -18.11 -14.34
CA VAL A 49 -3.64 -17.20 -14.44
C VAL A 49 -4.08 -15.78 -14.07
N SER A 50 -3.26 -15.10 -13.30
CA SER A 50 -3.41 -13.67 -13.02
C SER A 50 -2.04 -13.02 -12.96
N LEU A 51 -1.88 -11.86 -13.57
CA LEU A 51 -0.67 -11.06 -13.53
C LEU A 51 -1.06 -9.60 -13.43
N GLN A 52 -0.49 -8.90 -12.48
CA GLN A 52 -0.74 -7.48 -12.23
C GLN A 52 0.58 -6.72 -12.22
N LEU A 53 0.60 -5.58 -12.89
CA LEU A 53 1.67 -4.59 -12.82
C LEU A 53 1.28 -3.50 -11.83
N ALA A 54 2.18 -3.16 -10.92
CA ALA A 54 2.04 -2.02 -10.01
C ALA A 54 3.30 -1.15 -10.03
N LEU A 55 3.07 0.15 -9.98
CA LEU A 55 4.09 1.17 -9.83
C LEU A 55 3.77 1.94 -8.55
N ASP A 56 4.49 1.60 -7.47
CA ASP A 56 4.40 2.32 -6.20
C ASP A 56 5.31 3.55 -6.23
N ASP A 57 5.43 4.27 -5.12
CA ASP A 57 6.28 5.46 -5.07
C ASP A 57 7.75 5.15 -5.38
N TYR A 58 8.29 4.05 -4.85
CA TYR A 58 9.73 3.73 -4.88
C TYR A 58 10.07 2.38 -5.50
N GLN A 59 9.07 1.64 -5.92
CA GLN A 59 9.26 0.32 -6.51
C GLN A 59 8.26 0.08 -7.64
N ARG A 60 8.63 -0.85 -8.48
CA ARG A 60 7.79 -1.42 -9.53
C ARG A 60 7.71 -2.92 -9.32
N SER A 61 6.54 -3.48 -9.49
CA SER A 61 6.31 -4.89 -9.23
C SER A 61 5.37 -5.53 -10.23
N LEU A 62 5.58 -6.81 -10.44
CA LEU A 62 4.67 -7.71 -11.13
C LEU A 62 4.31 -8.82 -10.16
N SER A 63 3.05 -8.99 -9.87
CA SER A 63 2.57 -10.03 -8.96
C SER A 63 1.49 -10.86 -9.61
N GLY A 64 1.42 -12.13 -9.27
CA GLY A 64 0.37 -12.97 -9.82
C GLY A 64 0.43 -14.41 -9.37
N ASN A 65 -0.59 -15.14 -9.77
CA ASN A 65 -0.79 -16.54 -9.41
C ASN A 65 -1.09 -17.38 -10.65
N THR A 66 -0.67 -18.64 -10.58
CA THR A 66 -1.00 -19.64 -11.59
C THR A 66 -1.04 -21.03 -10.96
N THR A 67 -1.56 -22.01 -11.69
CA THR A 67 -1.41 -23.43 -11.36
C THR A 67 -0.24 -24.04 -12.13
N PRO A 68 0.29 -25.19 -11.71
CA PRO A 68 1.31 -25.90 -12.50
C PRO A 68 0.87 -26.13 -13.94
N LYS A 69 -0.39 -26.51 -14.18
CA LYS A 69 -0.96 -26.72 -15.51
C LYS A 69 -0.87 -25.50 -16.43
N ASP A 70 -1.04 -24.32 -15.87
CA ASP A 70 -1.09 -23.06 -16.63
C ASP A 70 0.21 -22.24 -16.52
N LEU A 71 1.28 -22.81 -15.95
CA LEU A 71 2.56 -22.14 -15.73
C LEU A 71 3.16 -21.58 -17.01
N LYS A 72 3.12 -22.33 -18.11
CA LYS A 72 3.59 -21.85 -19.41
C LYS A 72 2.82 -20.61 -19.87
N THR A 73 1.49 -20.64 -19.80
CA THR A 73 0.66 -19.46 -20.16
C THR A 73 1.00 -18.26 -19.29
N TYR A 74 1.25 -18.48 -18.00
CA TYR A 74 1.69 -17.42 -17.09
C TYR A 74 3.01 -16.80 -17.52
N MET A 75 4.01 -17.62 -17.92
CA MET A 75 5.31 -17.14 -18.40
C MET A 75 5.19 -16.41 -19.74
N GLU A 76 4.30 -16.83 -20.62
CA GLU A 76 3.96 -16.12 -21.84
C GLU A 76 3.38 -14.74 -21.57
N MET A 77 2.44 -14.64 -20.61
CA MET A 77 1.89 -13.35 -20.17
C MET A 77 2.97 -12.46 -19.57
N LEU A 78 3.83 -13.01 -18.70
CA LEU A 78 4.94 -12.28 -18.10
C LEU A 78 5.86 -11.70 -19.18
N TYR A 79 6.28 -12.51 -20.14
CA TYR A 79 7.10 -12.06 -21.26
C TYR A 79 6.42 -10.94 -22.07
N MET A 80 5.15 -11.11 -22.39
CA MET A 80 4.40 -10.13 -23.15
C MET A 80 4.13 -8.84 -22.38
N THR A 81 4.05 -8.88 -21.06
CA THR A 81 3.93 -7.66 -20.24
C THR A 81 5.17 -6.78 -20.37
N PHE A 82 6.37 -7.37 -20.43
CA PHE A 82 7.60 -6.63 -20.68
C PHE A 82 7.74 -6.15 -22.13
N THR A 83 7.25 -6.93 -23.10
CA THR A 83 7.58 -6.71 -24.53
C THR A 83 6.43 -6.22 -25.39
N GLY A 84 5.20 -6.40 -24.96
CA GLY A 84 4.01 -6.19 -25.77
C GLY A 84 2.81 -5.60 -25.06
N LEU A 85 3.01 -4.97 -23.88
CA LEU A 85 1.91 -4.29 -23.19
C LEU A 85 1.32 -3.19 -24.08
N ASN A 86 0.00 -3.20 -24.24
CA ASN A 86 -0.71 -2.32 -25.15
C ASN A 86 -2.09 -1.94 -24.60
N VAL A 87 -2.51 -0.73 -24.95
CA VAL A 87 -3.89 -0.23 -24.78
C VAL A 87 -4.19 0.57 -26.04
N THR A 88 -5.21 0.22 -26.78
CA THR A 88 -5.62 0.96 -27.98
C THR A 88 -6.18 2.33 -27.65
N ALA A 89 -6.28 3.23 -28.62
CA ALA A 89 -6.88 4.54 -28.41
C ALA A 89 -8.35 4.44 -27.98
N ASP A 90 -9.10 3.51 -28.55
CA ASP A 90 -10.51 3.29 -28.24
C ASP A 90 -10.68 2.72 -26.82
N GLU A 91 -9.83 1.77 -26.40
CA GLU A 91 -9.83 1.25 -25.03
C GLU A 91 -9.51 2.35 -24.02
N PHE A 92 -8.50 3.17 -24.30
CA PHE A 92 -8.14 4.28 -23.42
C PHE A 92 -9.26 5.30 -23.28
N ALA A 93 -9.91 5.70 -24.37
CA ALA A 93 -11.07 6.58 -24.36
C ALA A 93 -12.26 5.97 -23.59
N ALA A 94 -12.47 4.67 -23.72
CA ALA A 94 -13.50 3.96 -22.98
C ALA A 94 -13.19 3.95 -21.46
N LEU A 95 -11.92 3.73 -21.08
CA LEU A 95 -11.48 3.82 -19.67
C LEU A 95 -11.69 5.22 -19.11
N GLN A 96 -11.28 6.27 -19.85
CA GLN A 96 -11.51 7.65 -19.42
C GLN A 96 -13.01 7.91 -19.19
N SER A 97 -13.86 7.53 -20.12
CA SER A 97 -15.32 7.73 -20.01
C SER A 97 -15.93 6.97 -18.84
N LEU A 98 -15.52 5.72 -18.65
CA LEU A 98 -15.99 4.87 -17.54
C LEU A 98 -15.63 5.48 -16.19
N TYR A 99 -14.35 5.81 -15.98
CA TYR A 99 -13.88 6.33 -14.69
C TYR A 99 -14.36 7.74 -14.41
N ALA A 100 -14.49 8.59 -15.42
CA ALA A 100 -15.12 9.90 -15.27
C ALA A 100 -16.58 9.78 -14.85
N GLY A 101 -17.33 8.82 -15.40
CA GLY A 101 -18.69 8.52 -14.99
C GLY A 101 -18.80 8.03 -13.54
N VAL A 102 -17.90 7.13 -13.14
CA VAL A 102 -17.83 6.62 -11.74
C VAL A 102 -17.54 7.77 -10.78
N LEU A 103 -16.53 8.60 -11.07
CA LEU A 103 -16.18 9.73 -10.19
C LEU A 103 -17.31 10.74 -10.02
N LYS A 104 -17.98 11.12 -11.10
CA LYS A 104 -19.13 12.05 -11.03
C LYS A 104 -20.23 11.56 -10.07
N ASN A 105 -20.45 10.24 -10.02
CA ASN A 105 -21.40 9.65 -9.09
C ASN A 105 -20.88 9.63 -7.64
N GLN A 106 -19.56 9.55 -7.44
CA GLN A 106 -18.94 9.50 -6.11
C GLN A 106 -18.74 10.90 -5.48
N GLU A 107 -18.74 11.97 -6.27
CA GLU A 107 -18.53 13.34 -5.75
C GLU A 107 -19.57 13.79 -4.70
N LEU A 108 -20.72 13.14 -4.65
CA LEU A 108 -21.77 13.37 -3.65
C LEU A 108 -21.72 12.41 -2.47
N ASP A 109 -20.87 11.38 -2.54
CA ASP A 109 -20.71 10.40 -1.44
C ASP A 109 -19.84 11.01 -0.33
N PRO A 110 -20.36 11.15 0.90
CA PRO A 110 -19.60 11.74 2.01
C PRO A 110 -18.29 10.99 2.32
N ASN A 111 -18.27 9.66 2.14
CA ASN A 111 -17.05 8.89 2.39
C ASN A 111 -15.97 9.17 1.33
N PHE A 112 -16.38 9.29 0.07
CA PHE A 112 -15.46 9.65 -1.00
C PHE A 112 -14.90 11.06 -0.81
N VAL A 113 -15.75 12.03 -0.52
CA VAL A 113 -15.34 13.43 -0.23
C VAL A 113 -14.39 13.45 0.97
N PHE A 114 -14.69 12.70 2.03
CA PHE A 114 -13.81 12.60 3.20
C PHE A 114 -12.44 12.03 2.83
N GLN A 115 -12.39 10.93 2.07
CA GLN A 115 -11.12 10.33 1.65
C GLN A 115 -10.30 11.28 0.76
N LYS A 116 -10.94 11.98 -0.17
CA LYS A 116 -10.29 12.99 -1.01
C LYS A 116 -9.67 14.10 -0.16
N LYS A 117 -10.46 14.69 0.73
CA LYS A 117 -9.99 15.71 1.67
C LYS A 117 -8.87 15.19 2.59
N LEU A 118 -8.92 13.93 2.99
CA LEU A 118 -7.89 13.31 3.81
C LEU A 118 -6.55 13.23 3.06
N GLN A 119 -6.54 12.84 1.79
CA GLN A 119 -5.31 12.79 1.00
C GLN A 119 -4.72 14.22 0.81
N GLU A 120 -5.53 15.21 0.48
CA GLU A 120 -5.13 16.61 0.39
C GLU A 120 -4.58 17.16 1.73
N PHE A 121 -5.18 16.75 2.84
CA PHE A 121 -4.76 17.14 4.18
C PHE A 121 -3.44 16.52 4.58
N LEU A 122 -3.20 15.26 4.20
CA LEU A 122 -2.02 14.52 4.58
C LEU A 122 -0.79 14.82 3.72
N TYR A 123 -0.97 14.99 2.42
CA TYR A 123 0.13 15.06 1.47
C TYR A 123 0.25 16.43 0.81
N ALA A 124 1.48 16.87 0.59
CA ALA A 124 1.75 18.11 -0.15
C ALA A 124 1.73 17.87 -1.67
N SER A 125 2.11 16.67 -2.09
CA SER A 125 2.19 16.33 -3.51
C SER A 125 0.83 15.97 -4.09
N PRO A 126 0.39 16.60 -5.18
CA PRO A 126 -0.81 16.19 -5.92
C PRO A 126 -0.77 14.74 -6.39
N ALA A 127 0.44 14.16 -6.59
CA ALA A 127 0.61 12.75 -6.97
C ALA A 127 0.11 11.75 -5.92
N LYS A 128 -0.18 12.22 -4.70
CA LYS A 128 -0.78 11.42 -3.60
C LYS A 128 -2.27 11.69 -3.42
N HIS A 129 -2.85 12.59 -4.20
CA HIS A 129 -4.27 12.90 -4.12
C HIS A 129 -5.11 11.86 -4.87
N ILE A 130 -6.39 11.80 -4.57
CA ILE A 130 -7.34 11.05 -5.40
C ILE A 130 -7.55 11.84 -6.69
N PHE A 131 -7.43 11.17 -7.83
CA PHE A 131 -7.61 11.83 -9.13
C PHE A 131 -9.04 12.34 -9.33
N GLU A 132 -9.15 13.41 -10.08
CA GLU A 132 -10.41 14.08 -10.43
C GLU A 132 -10.78 13.81 -11.90
N VAL A 133 -12.00 14.16 -12.26
CA VAL A 133 -12.46 14.07 -13.67
C VAL A 133 -11.51 14.83 -14.61
N SER A 134 -11.04 16.02 -14.16
CA SER A 134 -10.11 16.84 -14.93
C SER A 134 -8.73 16.18 -15.12
N ASP A 135 -8.30 15.31 -14.21
CA ASP A 135 -7.06 14.55 -14.35
C ASP A 135 -7.23 13.43 -15.37
N ILE A 136 -8.39 12.74 -15.34
CA ILE A 136 -8.72 11.70 -16.32
C ILE A 136 -8.76 12.30 -17.73
N GLU A 137 -9.41 13.46 -17.91
CA GLU A 137 -9.53 14.13 -19.21
C GLU A 137 -8.19 14.58 -19.77
N LYS A 138 -7.24 14.97 -18.92
CA LYS A 138 -5.87 15.40 -19.30
C LYS A 138 -4.90 14.25 -19.48
N ALA A 139 -5.18 13.08 -18.90
CA ALA A 139 -4.29 11.93 -18.98
C ALA A 139 -4.03 11.53 -20.42
N ASN A 140 -2.75 11.28 -20.73
CA ASN A 140 -2.31 10.96 -22.09
C ASN A 140 -1.88 9.50 -22.19
N ARG A 141 -2.55 8.74 -23.06
CA ARG A 141 -2.27 7.32 -23.27
C ARG A 141 -0.80 7.04 -23.60
N ASP A 142 -0.23 7.79 -24.53
CA ASP A 142 1.12 7.53 -25.04
C ASP A 142 2.18 7.85 -23.99
N THR A 143 1.94 8.88 -23.18
CA THR A 143 2.78 9.20 -22.00
C THR A 143 2.71 8.06 -20.98
N ILE A 144 1.52 7.60 -20.62
CA ILE A 144 1.34 6.50 -19.63
C ILE A 144 2.01 5.21 -20.14
N LEU A 145 1.77 4.83 -21.40
CA LEU A 145 2.42 3.67 -22.00
C LEU A 145 3.94 3.84 -22.11
N GLY A 146 4.41 5.07 -22.35
CA GLY A 146 5.82 5.43 -22.32
C GLY A 146 6.44 5.20 -20.95
N ILE A 147 5.80 5.67 -19.88
CA ILE A 147 6.20 5.45 -18.48
C ILE A 147 6.27 3.94 -18.17
N ILE A 148 5.23 3.19 -18.51
CA ILE A 148 5.19 1.75 -18.24
C ILE A 148 6.33 1.03 -18.99
N ARG A 149 6.56 1.34 -20.27
CA ARG A 149 7.65 0.75 -21.06
C ARG A 149 9.02 1.10 -20.50
N GLU A 150 9.24 2.33 -20.09
CA GLU A 150 10.48 2.76 -19.45
C GLU A 150 10.74 1.98 -18.17
N GLN A 151 9.72 1.84 -17.32
CA GLN A 151 9.82 1.08 -16.07
C GLN A 151 10.06 -0.43 -16.28
N LEU A 152 9.66 -0.98 -17.42
CA LEU A 152 9.85 -2.39 -17.78
C LEU A 152 11.02 -2.62 -18.75
N ALA A 153 11.73 -1.58 -19.17
CA ALA A 153 12.73 -1.67 -20.26
C ALA A 153 13.94 -2.57 -19.91
N ASN A 154 14.23 -2.77 -18.62
CA ASN A 154 15.37 -3.57 -18.19
C ASN A 154 14.94 -4.66 -17.20
N ALA A 155 14.74 -5.88 -17.69
CA ALA A 155 14.38 -7.02 -16.86
C ALA A 155 15.48 -7.42 -15.87
N ALA A 156 16.75 -7.06 -16.13
CA ALA A 156 17.86 -7.33 -15.21
C ALA A 156 17.79 -6.52 -13.90
N ASP A 157 16.93 -5.49 -13.82
CA ASP A 157 16.68 -4.78 -12.57
C ASP A 157 15.81 -5.58 -11.60
N PHE A 158 15.01 -6.49 -12.12
CA PHE A 158 14.03 -7.23 -11.35
C PHE A 158 14.62 -8.47 -10.67
N THR A 159 14.15 -8.73 -9.47
CA THR A 159 14.27 -10.02 -8.81
C THR A 159 12.95 -10.76 -8.90
N PHE A 160 12.97 -11.91 -9.56
CA PHE A 160 11.80 -12.77 -9.75
C PHE A 160 11.77 -13.84 -8.67
N VAL A 161 10.70 -13.89 -7.89
CA VAL A 161 10.49 -14.87 -6.82
C VAL A 161 9.30 -15.75 -7.15
N PHE A 162 9.50 -17.04 -7.19
CA PHE A 162 8.46 -18.05 -7.36
C PHE A 162 8.33 -18.85 -6.06
N SER A 163 7.13 -19.03 -5.57
CA SER A 163 6.82 -19.85 -4.42
C SER A 163 5.56 -20.66 -4.70
N GLY A 164 5.58 -21.95 -4.36
CA GLY A 164 4.45 -22.86 -4.53
C GLY A 164 4.85 -24.25 -4.96
N ASN A 165 3.87 -25.03 -5.40
CA ASN A 165 4.08 -26.36 -5.92
C ASN A 165 4.36 -26.30 -7.44
N PHE A 166 5.58 -26.56 -7.86
CA PHE A 166 6.01 -26.61 -9.27
C PHE A 166 7.13 -27.62 -9.46
N ASP A 167 7.30 -28.11 -10.69
CA ASP A 167 8.48 -28.85 -11.09
C ASP A 167 9.64 -27.89 -11.34
N GLU A 168 10.77 -28.10 -10.65
CA GLU A 168 11.94 -27.21 -10.75
C GLU A 168 12.57 -27.21 -12.14
N ALA A 169 12.60 -28.36 -12.81
CA ALA A 169 13.19 -28.47 -14.14
C ALA A 169 12.32 -27.76 -15.18
N GLU A 170 11.01 -27.90 -15.07
CA GLU A 170 10.05 -27.18 -15.92
C GLU A 170 10.14 -25.67 -15.68
N LEU A 171 10.09 -25.22 -14.41
CA LEU A 171 10.21 -23.79 -14.09
C LEU A 171 11.52 -23.21 -14.62
N LYS A 172 12.65 -23.94 -14.46
CA LYS A 172 13.96 -23.50 -14.97
C LYS A 172 13.93 -23.35 -16.48
N SER A 173 13.43 -24.36 -17.20
CA SER A 173 13.31 -24.32 -18.66
C SER A 173 12.44 -23.13 -19.15
N LEU A 174 11.31 -22.91 -18.50
CA LEU A 174 10.44 -21.78 -18.82
C LEU A 174 11.07 -20.42 -18.46
N ALA A 175 11.80 -20.35 -17.35
CA ALA A 175 12.53 -19.12 -16.97
C ALA A 175 13.66 -18.82 -17.97
N GLU A 176 14.41 -19.82 -18.46
CA GLU A 176 15.40 -19.66 -19.52
C GLU A 176 14.76 -19.17 -20.81
N GLN A 177 13.60 -19.70 -21.17
CA GLN A 177 12.87 -19.33 -22.39
C GLN A 177 12.27 -17.94 -22.33
N TYR A 178 11.58 -17.58 -21.23
CA TYR A 178 10.74 -16.38 -21.16
C TYR A 178 11.39 -15.24 -20.35
N ILE A 179 12.08 -15.53 -19.24
CA ILE A 179 12.69 -14.50 -18.40
C ILE A 179 14.08 -14.12 -18.90
N ALA A 180 14.94 -15.13 -19.19
CA ALA A 180 16.31 -14.86 -19.63
C ALA A 180 16.36 -14.25 -21.05
N SER A 181 15.29 -14.36 -21.83
CA SER A 181 15.16 -13.73 -23.15
C SER A 181 14.55 -12.32 -23.13
N LEU A 182 14.16 -11.82 -21.94
CA LEU A 182 13.65 -10.45 -21.80
C LEU A 182 14.72 -9.41 -22.13
N PRO A 183 14.32 -8.23 -22.61
CA PRO A 183 15.23 -7.12 -22.81
C PRO A 183 15.99 -6.81 -21.51
N ALA A 184 17.31 -6.80 -21.59
CA ALA A 184 18.18 -6.50 -20.47
C ALA A 184 19.31 -5.56 -20.90
N VAL A 185 19.51 -4.49 -20.14
CA VAL A 185 20.58 -3.53 -20.35
C VAL A 185 21.65 -3.78 -19.28
N LYS A 186 22.88 -4.01 -19.70
CA LYS A 186 24.02 -4.09 -18.77
C LYS A 186 24.28 -2.68 -18.21
N GLY A 187 24.21 -2.56 -16.90
CA GLY A 187 24.45 -1.27 -16.27
C GLY A 187 24.14 -1.26 -14.76
N LYS A 188 24.29 -0.09 -14.17
CA LYS A 188 23.95 0.11 -12.77
C LYS A 188 22.42 0.14 -12.63
N LYS A 189 21.88 -0.59 -11.64
CA LYS A 189 20.46 -0.51 -11.28
C LYS A 189 20.08 0.96 -10.99
N PRO A 190 18.88 1.40 -11.39
CA PRO A 190 18.46 2.78 -11.17
C PRO A 190 18.49 3.13 -9.69
N GLU A 191 19.00 4.32 -9.38
CA GLU A 191 18.96 4.89 -8.05
C GLU A 191 17.62 5.61 -7.87
N VAL A 192 16.81 5.13 -6.94
CA VAL A 192 15.53 5.78 -6.60
C VAL A 192 15.84 6.96 -5.69
N LYS A 193 15.55 8.17 -6.15
CA LYS A 193 15.69 9.37 -5.34
C LYS A 193 14.51 9.48 -4.39
N TYR A 194 14.84 9.74 -3.13
CA TYR A 194 13.86 10.08 -2.12
C TYR A 194 13.14 11.40 -2.50
N ASN A 195 11.82 11.40 -2.38
CA ASN A 195 10.99 12.58 -2.61
C ASN A 195 10.12 12.85 -1.38
N SER A 196 10.55 13.76 -0.52
CA SER A 196 9.84 14.11 0.72
C SER A 196 8.43 14.70 0.50
N ALA A 197 8.12 15.18 -0.71
CA ALA A 197 6.78 15.64 -1.03
C ALA A 197 5.73 14.52 -1.09
N LEU A 198 6.19 13.26 -1.25
CA LEU A 198 5.33 12.06 -1.20
C LEU A 198 5.04 11.59 0.21
N GLU A 199 5.64 12.21 1.23
CA GLU A 199 5.43 11.85 2.63
C GLU A 199 4.27 12.61 3.26
N ILE A 200 3.79 12.07 4.37
CA ILE A 200 2.80 12.75 5.22
C ILE A 200 3.42 14.03 5.76
N LYS A 201 2.69 15.13 5.63
CA LYS A 201 3.08 16.43 6.17
C LYS A 201 3.34 16.32 7.67
N ALA A 202 4.46 16.86 8.12
CA ALA A 202 4.78 16.96 9.54
C ALA A 202 3.88 17.98 10.25
N GLY A 203 3.88 17.91 11.58
CA GLY A 203 3.24 18.88 12.46
C GLY A 203 1.87 18.46 12.99
N ASN A 204 1.47 19.22 14.01
CA ASN A 204 0.20 19.02 14.71
C ASN A 204 -0.87 19.90 14.04
N GLU A 205 -1.89 19.28 13.48
CA GLU A 205 -2.94 20.02 12.79
C GLU A 205 -4.28 19.30 12.95
N SER A 206 -5.32 20.10 13.23
CA SER A 206 -6.70 19.62 13.25
C SER A 206 -7.53 20.46 12.29
N LYS A 207 -8.28 19.82 11.41
CA LYS A 207 -9.22 20.45 10.50
C LYS A 207 -10.58 19.79 10.60
N GLU A 208 -11.61 20.62 10.48
CA GLU A 208 -13.00 20.19 10.38
C GLU A 208 -13.66 20.84 9.19
N PHE A 209 -14.52 20.10 8.52
CA PHE A 209 -15.36 20.61 7.44
C PHE A 209 -16.76 19.99 7.54
N THR A 210 -17.74 20.63 6.94
CA THR A 210 -19.11 20.17 6.94
C THR A 210 -19.57 19.80 5.55
N MET A 211 -20.57 18.93 5.49
CA MET A 211 -21.23 18.53 4.25
C MET A 211 -22.70 18.22 4.53
N LYS A 212 -23.57 18.64 3.61
CA LYS A 212 -24.98 18.25 3.67
C LYS A 212 -25.13 16.76 3.40
N MET A 213 -25.80 16.05 4.29
CA MET A 213 -26.00 14.60 4.23
C MET A 213 -27.46 14.24 4.47
N GLU A 214 -27.93 13.18 3.81
CA GLU A 214 -29.28 12.64 4.06
C GLU A 214 -29.38 12.01 5.45
N VAL A 215 -28.33 11.29 5.86
CA VAL A 215 -28.20 10.67 7.19
C VAL A 215 -27.09 11.39 7.94
N PRO A 216 -27.39 12.10 9.04
CA PRO A 216 -26.36 12.80 9.82
C PRO A 216 -25.35 11.82 10.42
N GLN A 217 -24.13 11.80 9.90
CA GLN A 217 -23.02 10.98 10.39
C GLN A 217 -21.71 11.77 10.33
N GLY A 218 -20.96 11.78 11.40
CA GLY A 218 -19.61 12.31 11.37
C GLY A 218 -18.61 11.27 10.87
N SER A 219 -17.48 11.73 10.35
CA SER A 219 -16.31 10.89 10.07
C SER A 219 -15.07 11.56 10.59
N ALA A 220 -14.16 10.79 11.19
CA ALA A 220 -12.89 11.31 11.66
C ALA A 220 -11.72 10.44 11.20
N ALA A 221 -10.59 11.07 10.94
CA ALA A 221 -9.31 10.39 10.78
C ALA A 221 -8.28 10.97 11.75
N VAL A 222 -7.53 10.09 12.40
CA VAL A 222 -6.42 10.45 13.29
C VAL A 222 -5.17 9.79 12.78
N ILE A 223 -4.12 10.58 12.58
CA ILE A 223 -2.83 10.10 12.08
C ILE A 223 -1.74 10.53 13.05
N VAL A 224 -0.93 9.55 13.48
CA VAL A 224 0.27 9.75 14.28
C VAL A 224 1.45 9.23 13.47
N SER A 225 2.45 10.06 13.21
CA SER A 225 3.58 9.67 12.38
C SER A 225 4.92 10.11 12.95
N GLY A 226 6.00 9.46 12.51
CA GLY A 226 7.33 9.80 12.94
C GLY A 226 8.44 9.19 12.09
N LYS A 227 9.61 9.83 12.18
CA LYS A 227 10.85 9.36 11.57
C LYS A 227 11.50 8.34 12.50
N MET A 228 11.59 7.11 12.08
CA MET A 228 12.25 6.03 12.82
C MET A 228 13.13 5.24 11.84
N PRO A 229 14.34 4.84 12.25
CA PRO A 229 15.16 3.98 11.40
C PRO A 229 14.39 2.71 11.05
N TYR A 230 14.35 2.35 9.77
CA TYR A 230 13.73 1.09 9.39
C TYR A 230 14.58 -0.07 9.90
N SER A 231 13.95 -0.97 10.63
CA SER A 231 14.52 -2.26 11.05
C SER A 231 13.40 -3.27 11.27
N PHE A 232 13.74 -4.55 11.23
CA PHE A 232 12.77 -5.59 11.55
C PHE A 232 12.20 -5.41 12.96
N LYS A 233 13.04 -5.06 13.95
CA LYS A 233 12.61 -4.80 15.32
C LYS A 233 11.64 -3.63 15.39
N ASN A 234 11.93 -2.50 14.74
CA ASN A 234 11.04 -1.34 14.74
C ASN A 234 9.72 -1.64 14.01
N ARG A 235 9.73 -2.47 12.97
CA ARG A 235 8.51 -2.96 12.32
C ARG A 235 7.66 -3.81 13.28
N LEU A 236 8.29 -4.66 14.10
CA LEU A 236 7.58 -5.41 15.13
C LEU A 236 7.03 -4.48 16.22
N LEU A 237 7.82 -3.51 16.70
CA LEU A 237 7.37 -2.52 17.68
C LEU A 237 6.15 -1.73 17.16
N THR A 238 6.17 -1.33 15.88
CA THR A 238 5.02 -0.69 15.22
C THR A 238 3.80 -1.60 15.20
N SER A 239 3.97 -2.87 14.83
CA SER A 239 2.85 -3.83 14.78
C SER A 239 2.28 -4.14 16.16
N MET A 240 3.13 -4.32 17.17
CA MET A 240 2.71 -4.62 18.54
C MET A 240 1.99 -3.44 19.19
N SER A 241 2.55 -2.24 19.11
CA SER A 241 1.91 -1.03 19.65
C SER A 241 0.59 -0.73 18.95
N ARG A 242 0.52 -0.92 17.61
CA ARG A 242 -0.73 -0.85 16.84
C ARG A 242 -1.78 -1.83 17.39
N GLN A 243 -1.40 -3.08 17.64
CA GLN A 243 -2.33 -4.11 18.12
C GLN A 243 -2.85 -3.79 19.52
N ILE A 244 -1.99 -3.34 20.43
CA ILE A 244 -2.37 -2.92 21.77
C ILE A 244 -3.36 -1.76 21.70
N ILE A 245 -3.01 -0.68 20.99
CA ILE A 245 -3.88 0.50 20.89
C ILE A 245 -5.19 0.13 20.20
N SER A 246 -5.17 -0.65 19.11
CA SER A 246 -6.39 -1.06 18.39
C SER A 246 -7.36 -1.81 19.31
N THR A 247 -6.86 -2.72 20.14
CA THR A 247 -7.68 -3.45 21.12
C THR A 247 -8.29 -2.50 22.15
N ARG A 248 -7.51 -1.54 22.66
CA ARG A 248 -8.01 -0.52 23.60
C ARG A 248 -9.06 0.39 22.97
N LEU A 249 -8.86 0.82 21.70
CA LEU A 249 -9.84 1.65 21.00
C LEU A 249 -11.16 0.93 20.76
N ILE A 250 -11.14 -0.36 20.48
CA ILE A 250 -12.37 -1.16 20.39
C ILE A 250 -13.11 -1.13 21.73
N SER A 251 -12.40 -1.39 22.84
CA SER A 251 -13.02 -1.40 24.18
C SER A 251 -13.51 -0.01 24.61
N GLU A 252 -12.70 1.03 24.48
CA GLU A 252 -13.00 2.36 25.05
C GLU A 252 -13.96 3.17 24.15
N VAL A 253 -13.70 3.20 22.81
CA VAL A 253 -14.46 4.07 21.89
C VAL A 253 -15.75 3.39 21.42
N ARG A 254 -15.67 2.09 21.07
CA ARG A 254 -16.80 1.35 20.54
C ARG A 254 -17.70 0.79 21.63
N GLU A 255 -17.13 0.03 22.59
CA GLU A 255 -17.92 -0.73 23.57
C GLU A 255 -18.40 0.16 24.71
N LYS A 256 -17.52 0.93 25.35
CA LYS A 256 -17.87 1.77 26.50
C LYS A 256 -18.58 3.05 26.12
N GLU A 257 -18.02 3.81 25.16
CA GLU A 257 -18.62 5.08 24.74
C GLU A 257 -19.73 4.92 23.71
N GLY A 258 -19.76 3.82 22.95
CA GLY A 258 -20.73 3.63 21.87
C GLY A 258 -20.65 4.73 20.80
N ALA A 259 -19.49 5.36 20.65
CA ALA A 259 -19.29 6.49 19.76
C ALA A 259 -19.21 6.08 18.27
N VAL A 260 -18.77 4.86 18.02
CA VAL A 260 -18.53 4.33 16.67
C VAL A 260 -19.10 2.92 16.53
N TYR A 261 -19.45 2.52 15.31
CA TYR A 261 -19.80 1.11 15.02
C TYR A 261 -18.56 0.25 14.91
N SER A 262 -17.53 0.74 14.26
CA SER A 262 -16.25 0.06 14.10
C SER A 262 -15.11 1.07 14.18
N ILE A 263 -13.99 0.63 14.72
CA ILE A 263 -12.74 1.38 14.75
C ILE A 263 -11.58 0.40 14.65
N GLN A 264 -10.62 0.73 13.78
CA GLN A 264 -9.41 -0.04 13.60
C GLN A 264 -8.23 0.91 13.45
N LEU A 265 -7.15 0.64 14.17
CA LEU A 265 -5.90 1.33 13.96
C LEU A 265 -5.04 0.54 12.96
N LEU A 266 -4.66 1.19 11.88
CA LEU A 266 -3.62 0.71 10.97
C LEU A 266 -2.27 1.24 11.48
N GLY A 267 -1.21 0.47 11.25
CA GLY A 267 0.14 0.89 11.61
C GLY A 267 1.13 0.21 10.69
N SER A 268 2.02 0.99 10.11
CA SER A 268 3.05 0.52 9.18
C SER A 268 4.37 1.22 9.42
N GLN A 269 5.44 0.55 9.05
CA GLN A 269 6.75 1.16 8.88
C GLN A 269 7.19 0.98 7.42
N ASP A 270 7.35 2.09 6.72
CA ASP A 270 7.86 2.12 5.35
C ASP A 270 9.38 1.99 5.35
N ARG A 271 9.91 1.26 4.36
CA ARG A 271 11.35 1.03 4.18
C ARG A 271 12.06 2.19 3.52
N MET A 272 11.36 2.90 2.65
CA MET A 272 11.94 3.89 1.74
C MET A 272 11.65 5.31 2.19
N ALA A 273 10.61 5.53 3.01
CA ALA A 273 10.24 6.84 3.51
C ALA A 273 11.08 7.25 4.73
N GLU A 274 11.36 8.53 4.87
CA GLU A 274 12.01 9.11 6.05
C GLU A 274 11.00 9.19 7.22
N VAL A 275 9.76 9.66 6.97
CA VAL A 275 8.62 9.51 7.88
C VAL A 275 8.11 8.08 7.75
N SER A 276 8.84 7.16 8.37
CA SER A 276 8.68 5.74 8.13
C SER A 276 7.55 5.11 8.93
N VAL A 277 7.26 5.60 10.15
CA VAL A 277 6.20 5.07 11.02
C VAL A 277 4.95 5.90 10.88
N VAL A 278 3.84 5.24 10.57
CA VAL A 278 2.52 5.86 10.47
C VAL A 278 1.50 4.99 11.17
N TYR A 279 0.79 5.56 12.12
CA TYR A 279 -0.45 5.02 12.68
C TYR A 279 -1.60 5.84 12.14
N GLN A 280 -2.63 5.17 11.63
CA GLN A 280 -3.80 5.81 11.07
C GLN A 280 -5.06 5.07 11.47
N THR A 281 -6.06 5.81 11.91
CA THR A 281 -7.43 5.32 12.02
C THR A 281 -8.37 6.28 11.32
N ALA A 282 -9.35 5.74 10.60
CA ALA A 282 -10.44 6.51 10.02
C ALA A 282 -11.74 5.76 10.29
N PHE A 283 -12.73 6.45 10.79
CA PHE A 283 -13.96 5.83 11.27
C PHE A 283 -15.17 6.76 11.16
N PRO A 284 -16.35 6.21 10.86
CA PRO A 284 -17.61 6.91 11.04
C PRO A 284 -17.98 6.99 12.52
N MET A 285 -18.57 8.09 12.95
CA MET A 285 -18.91 8.33 14.35
C MET A 285 -20.23 9.08 14.49
N LYS A 286 -20.81 8.99 15.69
CA LYS A 286 -21.91 9.85 16.11
C LYS A 286 -21.39 11.28 16.30
N PRO A 287 -22.00 12.31 15.67
CA PRO A 287 -21.52 13.69 15.75
C PRO A 287 -21.33 14.21 17.16
N GLU A 288 -22.26 13.90 18.04
CA GLU A 288 -22.24 14.32 19.46
C GLU A 288 -21.14 13.66 20.32
N LYS A 289 -20.52 12.61 19.80
CA LYS A 289 -19.43 11.87 20.47
C LYS A 289 -18.04 12.22 19.95
N LYS A 290 -17.93 13.15 19.00
CA LYS A 290 -16.68 13.53 18.34
C LYS A 290 -15.54 13.81 19.31
N ASP A 291 -15.72 14.78 20.18
CA ASP A 291 -14.65 15.27 21.06
C ASP A 291 -14.18 14.16 22.02
N ARG A 292 -15.12 13.38 22.52
CA ARG A 292 -14.82 12.27 23.42
C ARG A 292 -14.05 11.15 22.73
N ALA A 293 -14.44 10.80 21.50
CA ALA A 293 -13.72 9.78 20.72
C ALA A 293 -12.28 10.20 20.42
N LEU A 294 -12.07 11.45 19.99
CA LEU A 294 -10.75 12.00 19.70
C LEU A 294 -9.87 12.10 20.95
N GLU A 295 -10.46 12.50 22.09
CA GLU A 295 -9.78 12.52 23.38
C GLU A 295 -9.29 11.11 23.79
N ILE A 296 -10.15 10.11 23.69
CA ILE A 296 -9.79 8.73 24.02
C ILE A 296 -8.64 8.25 23.15
N ILE A 297 -8.71 8.45 21.83
CA ILE A 297 -7.66 8.03 20.91
C ILE A 297 -6.30 8.63 21.33
N ARG A 298 -6.25 9.92 21.60
CA ARG A 298 -5.03 10.60 22.06
C ARG A 298 -4.52 10.00 23.36
N ASN A 299 -5.42 9.83 24.34
CA ASN A 299 -5.10 9.31 25.65
C ASN A 299 -4.52 7.88 25.59
N GLU A 300 -5.01 7.04 24.69
CA GLU A 300 -4.47 5.67 24.56
C GLU A 300 -3.04 5.63 23.99
N PHE A 301 -2.69 6.53 23.08
CA PHE A 301 -1.30 6.71 22.66
C PHE A 301 -0.42 7.23 23.81
N GLU A 302 -0.89 8.24 24.56
CA GLU A 302 -0.16 8.81 25.68
C GLU A 302 0.04 7.81 26.83
N LYS A 303 -0.96 6.98 27.13
CA LYS A 303 -0.86 5.90 28.12
C LYS A 303 0.19 4.87 27.71
N LEU A 304 0.14 4.43 26.45
CA LEU A 304 1.09 3.43 25.94
C LEU A 304 2.52 3.99 25.88
N ALA A 305 2.68 5.28 25.58
CA ALA A 305 3.98 5.96 25.60
C ALA A 305 4.58 6.08 27.01
N LYS A 306 3.75 6.03 28.06
CA LYS A 306 4.21 6.03 29.45
C LYS A 306 4.53 4.63 29.95
N GLU A 307 3.64 3.69 29.71
CA GLU A 307 3.73 2.34 30.25
C GLU A 307 2.98 1.34 29.35
N THR A 308 3.60 0.21 29.12
CA THR A 308 3.01 -0.93 28.46
C THR A 308 2.74 -2.04 29.49
N PRO A 309 1.49 -2.43 29.74
CA PRO A 309 1.18 -3.54 30.63
C PRO A 309 1.76 -4.86 30.09
N VAL A 310 2.45 -5.59 30.94
CA VAL A 310 3.07 -6.89 30.61
C VAL A 310 2.05 -7.87 30.05
N GLU A 311 0.85 -7.90 30.64
CA GLU A 311 -0.21 -8.81 30.20
C GLU A 311 -0.68 -8.51 28.76
N GLU A 312 -0.85 -7.24 28.38
CA GLU A 312 -1.23 -6.85 27.03
C GLU A 312 -0.13 -7.20 26.02
N LEU A 313 1.13 -6.94 26.37
CA LEU A 313 2.26 -7.31 25.51
C LEU A 313 2.33 -8.82 25.31
N ASN A 314 2.16 -9.61 26.38
CA ASN A 314 2.20 -11.08 26.26
C ASN A 314 1.10 -11.62 25.34
N LYS A 315 -0.13 -11.11 25.45
CA LYS A 315 -1.23 -11.47 24.52
C LYS A 315 -0.89 -11.15 23.06
N VAL A 316 -0.26 -10.00 22.82
CA VAL A 316 0.15 -9.61 21.48
C VAL A 316 1.31 -10.48 20.97
N LYS A 317 2.27 -10.84 21.82
CA LYS A 317 3.35 -11.77 21.44
C LYS A 317 2.80 -13.13 21.03
N GLU A 318 1.92 -13.72 21.83
CA GLU A 318 1.28 -15.01 21.52
C GLU A 318 0.53 -14.95 20.19
N PHE A 319 -0.26 -13.91 19.98
CA PHE A 319 -0.97 -13.69 18.72
C PHE A 319 -0.01 -13.60 17.52
N MET A 320 1.04 -12.78 17.65
CA MET A 320 1.99 -12.57 16.54
C MET A 320 2.81 -13.82 16.23
N VAL A 321 3.28 -14.56 17.22
CA VAL A 321 3.99 -15.83 17.01
C VAL A 321 3.11 -16.81 16.23
N LYS A 322 1.86 -16.96 16.65
CA LYS A 322 0.89 -17.79 15.93
C LYS A 322 0.68 -17.32 14.48
N GLN A 323 0.50 -16.03 14.28
CA GLN A 323 0.31 -15.43 12.95
C GLN A 323 1.54 -15.64 12.04
N TYR A 324 2.76 -15.49 12.57
CA TYR A 324 3.97 -15.76 11.80
C TYR A 324 4.08 -17.23 11.41
N ALA A 325 3.80 -18.16 12.34
CA ALA A 325 3.80 -19.59 12.05
C ALA A 325 2.76 -19.96 10.97
N GLU A 326 1.57 -19.36 11.00
CA GLU A 326 0.55 -19.54 9.96
C GLU A 326 0.99 -18.95 8.61
N ASN A 327 1.61 -17.77 8.61
CA ASN A 327 2.08 -17.10 7.40
C ASN A 327 3.18 -17.88 6.67
N GLU A 328 4.06 -18.58 7.38
CA GLU A 328 5.12 -19.42 6.80
C GLU A 328 4.59 -20.54 5.90
N HIS A 329 3.31 -20.88 6.01
CA HIS A 329 2.64 -21.84 5.13
C HIS A 329 2.03 -21.18 3.88
N THR A 330 2.24 -19.88 3.67
CA THR A 330 1.67 -19.14 2.53
C THR A 330 2.74 -18.73 1.51
N ASN A 331 2.40 -18.85 0.23
CA ASN A 331 3.28 -18.44 -0.87
C ASN A 331 3.57 -16.93 -0.85
N SER A 332 2.59 -16.12 -0.46
CA SER A 332 2.73 -14.66 -0.38
C SER A 332 3.75 -14.23 0.66
N TYR A 333 3.82 -14.92 1.80
CA TYR A 333 4.83 -14.68 2.82
C TYR A 333 6.25 -14.84 2.26
N TRP A 334 6.53 -15.98 1.61
CA TRP A 334 7.84 -16.24 1.04
C TRP A 334 8.20 -15.30 -0.10
N CYS A 335 7.26 -14.99 -0.99
CA CYS A 335 7.47 -13.99 -2.02
C CYS A 335 7.84 -12.63 -1.42
N SER A 336 7.14 -12.18 -0.39
CA SER A 336 7.41 -10.89 0.28
C SER A 336 8.73 -10.89 1.04
N MET A 337 9.05 -11.99 1.71
CA MET A 337 10.32 -12.13 2.45
C MET A 337 11.53 -12.08 1.52
N MET A 338 11.49 -12.87 0.45
CA MET A 338 12.62 -12.95 -0.49
C MET A 338 12.79 -11.65 -1.29
N SER A 339 11.70 -11.04 -1.76
CA SER A 339 11.75 -9.76 -2.46
C SER A 339 12.17 -8.61 -1.54
N GLY A 340 11.74 -8.63 -0.29
CA GLY A 340 12.15 -7.66 0.72
C GLY A 340 13.66 -7.69 0.98
N ASN A 341 14.28 -8.87 0.92
CA ASN A 341 15.72 -9.05 1.05
C ASN A 341 16.49 -8.33 -0.07
N GLU A 342 16.00 -8.40 -1.30
CA GLU A 342 16.63 -7.71 -2.43
C GLU A 342 16.50 -6.18 -2.34
N LEU A 343 15.41 -5.69 -1.78
CA LEU A 343 15.23 -4.24 -1.58
C LEU A 343 16.11 -3.70 -0.45
N LYS A 344 16.24 -4.45 0.67
CA LYS A 344 17.11 -4.14 1.82
C LYS A 344 17.57 -5.44 2.50
N PRO A 345 18.70 -6.03 2.09
CA PRO A 345 19.17 -7.35 2.55
C PRO A 345 19.38 -7.49 4.06
N SER A 346 19.78 -6.41 4.74
CA SER A 346 20.09 -6.42 6.17
C SER A 346 18.89 -6.58 7.10
N GLU A 347 17.69 -6.67 6.56
CA GLU A 347 16.44 -6.53 7.33
C GLU A 347 15.47 -7.69 7.16
N VAL A 348 15.95 -8.79 6.56
CA VAL A 348 15.16 -10.01 6.47
C VAL A 348 15.21 -10.77 7.78
N CYS A 349 14.05 -11.05 8.32
CA CYS A 349 13.96 -11.81 9.54
C CYS A 349 13.87 -13.31 9.29
N VAL A 350 14.94 -14.00 9.61
CA VAL A 350 14.97 -15.47 9.66
C VAL A 350 14.51 -16.00 11.02
N GLN A 351 14.30 -15.13 12.01
CA GLN A 351 14.01 -15.52 13.41
C GLN A 351 12.94 -14.61 14.03
N ALA A 352 11.77 -14.51 13.35
CA ALA A 352 10.68 -13.64 13.79
C ALA A 352 10.22 -13.94 15.22
N GLU A 353 10.00 -15.22 15.55
CA GLU A 353 9.55 -15.64 16.86
C GLU A 353 10.55 -15.25 17.97
N GLN A 354 11.84 -15.54 17.78
CA GLN A 354 12.86 -15.17 18.76
C GLN A 354 12.87 -13.65 18.99
N THR A 355 12.81 -12.85 17.94
CA THR A 355 12.80 -11.39 18.07
C THR A 355 11.54 -10.91 18.79
N ILE A 356 10.37 -11.47 18.47
CA ILE A 356 9.10 -11.16 19.14
C ILE A 356 9.22 -11.41 20.65
N GLN A 357 9.77 -12.55 21.04
CA GLN A 357 9.89 -12.93 22.46
C GLN A 357 10.83 -12.00 23.25
N THR A 358 11.85 -11.43 22.63
CA THR A 358 12.80 -10.52 23.30
C THR A 358 12.27 -9.12 23.56
N ILE A 359 11.21 -8.69 22.86
CA ILE A 359 10.66 -7.32 23.04
C ILE A 359 10.11 -7.13 24.45
N THR A 360 10.48 -6.02 25.09
CA THR A 360 10.05 -5.69 26.44
C THR A 360 8.96 -4.61 26.47
N PRO A 361 8.21 -4.47 27.59
CA PRO A 361 7.24 -3.38 27.75
C PRO A 361 7.87 -2.00 27.58
N GLU A 362 9.07 -1.80 28.13
CA GLU A 362 9.81 -0.54 28.07
C GLU A 362 10.18 -0.17 26.64
N GLU A 363 10.51 -1.16 25.80
CA GLU A 363 10.82 -0.93 24.39
C GLU A 363 9.59 -0.44 23.60
N ILE A 364 8.40 -1.00 23.86
CA ILE A 364 7.14 -0.53 23.26
C ILE A 364 6.86 0.91 23.70
N SER A 365 6.89 1.19 25.02
CA SER A 365 6.59 2.52 25.54
C SER A 365 7.59 3.56 25.03
N LYS A 366 8.86 3.24 25.02
CA LYS A 366 9.92 4.11 24.48
C LYS A 366 9.69 4.39 22.99
N PHE A 367 9.42 3.37 22.21
CA PHE A 367 9.17 3.51 20.78
C PHE A 367 7.99 4.44 20.48
N VAL A 368 6.84 4.20 21.12
CA VAL A 368 5.65 5.07 20.96
C VAL A 368 5.93 6.48 21.45
N SER A 369 6.64 6.63 22.57
CA SER A 369 7.06 7.95 23.10
C SER A 369 7.96 8.71 22.12
N GLU A 370 8.89 8.04 21.45
CA GLU A 370 9.76 8.66 20.43
C GLU A 370 8.98 9.14 19.20
N VAL A 371 8.01 8.34 18.74
CA VAL A 371 7.10 8.74 17.65
C VAL A 371 6.27 9.96 18.06
N MET A 372 5.63 9.93 19.24
CA MET A 372 4.76 11.01 19.70
C MET A 372 5.50 12.32 20.00
N ARG A 373 6.74 12.26 20.48
CA ARG A 373 7.57 13.47 20.75
C ARG A 373 7.87 14.28 19.50
N GLN A 374 7.76 13.70 18.31
CA GLN A 374 7.95 14.42 17.05
C GLN A 374 6.77 15.33 16.73
N ASN A 375 5.69 15.26 17.54
CA ASN A 375 4.52 16.14 17.47
C ASN A 375 3.84 16.15 16.09
N ASN A 376 3.78 14.99 15.45
CA ASN A 376 3.08 14.80 14.19
C ASN A 376 1.74 14.08 14.46
N TYR A 377 0.78 14.84 14.98
CA TYR A 377 -0.58 14.37 15.30
C TYR A 377 -1.58 15.17 14.46
N ARG A 378 -2.18 14.52 13.48
CA ARG A 378 -3.08 15.18 12.52
C ARG A 378 -4.49 14.61 12.64
N VAL A 379 -5.47 15.48 12.66
CA VAL A 379 -6.89 15.12 12.76
C VAL A 379 -7.68 15.79 11.66
N LEU A 380 -8.45 15.01 10.92
CA LEU A 380 -9.43 15.52 9.98
C LEU A 380 -10.82 15.03 10.39
N VAL A 381 -11.78 15.93 10.41
CA VAL A 381 -13.17 15.64 10.77
C VAL A 381 -14.11 16.13 9.69
N LEU A 382 -15.08 15.31 9.34
CA LEU A 382 -16.25 15.67 8.56
C LEU A 382 -17.47 15.61 9.48
N MET A 383 -18.27 16.68 9.48
CA MET A 383 -19.50 16.77 10.24
C MET A 383 -20.70 17.02 9.30
N PRO A 384 -21.91 16.55 9.67
CA PRO A 384 -23.13 16.96 8.97
C PRO A 384 -23.37 18.45 9.20
N GLU A 385 -23.95 19.12 8.17
CA GLU A 385 -24.46 20.50 8.30
C GLU A 385 -25.69 20.57 9.19
#